data_471e5a94097468235dfa09940e77ed38
#
_entry.id   471e5a94097468235dfa09940e77ed38
#
_cell.length_a   1.000
_cell.length_b   1.000
_cell.length_c   1.000
_cell.angle_alpha   90.00
_cell.angle_beta   90.00
_cell.angle_gamma   90.00
#
_symmetry.space_group_name_H-M   'P 1'
#
loop_
_entity.id
_entity.type
_entity.pdbx_description
1 polymer ?
#
loop_
_entity_poly.entity_id
_entity_poly.type
_entity_poly.pdbx_seq_one_letter_code
_entity_poly.pdbx_strand_id
1 'polypeptide(L)'
;MTLPAPYPPLVSGGDGLDRYPGDASALAARMAAIYGVPAEQVLPVRGLTHGLELAWRLASRDGGSVEAPKAEPYDSLAAIYPAKGEPAPEASIVVIRALGSPEAVAEMAARVAPALMVVDEGLIEFSDSVSAVTVVADQPNLIVLRSLSMAYGLAGARVGAAVAQAQTLARLSSVLEPYALPEPLVRLAMQALDPSRMIETAERIASVRRERERVVRELGRQMPVEPGVGPIIMARPEEPAAALAGVRAYGVEADLSGERLRLPISIKSEVNDRLLAAFGLTPAKRRPARIGQAVRDTKETRIVCAVDLDATGPVKIETGVGFFDHMLEQIAAHGGFSLRLQCEGDLHTDPHHTIEDSAIALGQALKQALGERKGIARYGFVLPMDEANATVSIDLSGRPYPLFEGAFETPFIGDYRTDLTAHVFRSLAEAMGAAVHIKVTGQDDHHKTEAVYKAFGRALRQAIRVEGDAVPSTKGVL
;
A
#
# COMPACT_ATOMS: atom_id res chain seq x y z
N MET A 1 6.05 6.84 -26.42
CA MET A 1 5.60 7.86 -25.44
C MET A 1 5.45 7.18 -24.09
N THR A 2 6.03 7.71 -23.03
CA THR A 2 5.89 7.17 -21.68
C THR A 2 4.63 7.78 -21.06
N LEU A 3 3.72 6.93 -20.58
CA LEU A 3 2.53 7.41 -19.86
C LEU A 3 2.94 8.08 -18.53
N PRO A 4 2.26 9.17 -18.13
CA PRO A 4 2.57 9.87 -16.88
C PRO A 4 2.27 9.01 -15.65
N ALA A 5 2.84 9.38 -14.51
CA ALA A 5 2.43 8.86 -13.22
C ALA A 5 0.95 9.18 -12.96
N PRO A 6 0.23 8.35 -12.20
CA PRO A 6 -1.22 8.49 -12.00
C PRO A 6 -1.62 9.77 -11.25
N TYR A 7 -0.67 10.43 -10.57
CA TYR A 7 -0.88 11.66 -9.81
C TYR A 7 0.41 12.49 -9.72
N PRO A 8 0.31 13.80 -9.45
CA PRO A 8 1.48 14.65 -9.27
C PRO A 8 2.24 14.30 -7.97
N PRO A 9 3.52 14.72 -7.86
CA PRO A 9 4.30 14.53 -6.66
C PRO A 9 3.67 15.25 -5.45
N LEU A 10 3.84 14.67 -4.27
CA LEU A 10 3.38 15.25 -2.99
C LEU A 10 4.23 16.44 -2.54
N VAL A 11 5.39 16.60 -3.13
CA VAL A 11 6.41 17.57 -2.71
C VAL A 11 6.98 18.33 -3.90
N SER A 12 7.50 19.51 -3.64
CA SER A 12 8.22 20.33 -4.60
C SER A 12 9.58 20.75 -4.03
N GLY A 13 10.51 21.08 -4.89
CA GLY A 13 11.84 21.57 -4.50
C GLY A 13 12.84 21.44 -5.64
N GLY A 14 13.81 22.28 -5.65
CA GLY A 14 14.89 22.35 -6.64
C GLY A 14 16.23 22.80 -6.04
N ASP A 15 16.28 22.95 -4.71
CA ASP A 15 17.48 23.37 -3.99
C ASP A 15 18.61 22.34 -4.10
N GLY A 16 19.85 22.79 -4.13
CA GLY A 16 21.03 21.93 -4.18
C GLY A 16 21.50 21.56 -5.57
N LEU A 17 20.95 22.20 -6.64
CA LEU A 17 21.48 22.07 -8.00
C LEU A 17 22.85 22.73 -8.20
N ASP A 18 23.27 23.54 -7.24
CA ASP A 18 24.52 24.30 -7.21
C ASP A 18 25.73 23.51 -6.68
N ARG A 19 25.53 22.25 -6.29
CA ARG A 19 26.59 21.42 -5.68
C ARG A 19 26.55 19.98 -6.17
N TYR A 20 27.70 19.31 -6.08
CA TYR A 20 27.78 17.86 -6.30
C TYR A 20 26.96 17.14 -5.22
N PRO A 21 26.24 16.06 -5.60
CA PRO A 21 25.50 15.25 -4.65
C PRO A 21 26.42 14.65 -3.57
N GLY A 22 25.92 14.59 -2.34
CA GLY A 22 26.50 13.79 -1.29
C GLY A 22 26.29 12.29 -1.51
N ASP A 23 26.60 11.49 -0.51
CA ASP A 23 26.17 10.10 -0.50
C ASP A 23 24.63 10.03 -0.28
N ALA A 24 24.01 8.97 -0.77
CA ALA A 24 22.59 8.76 -0.61
C ALA A 24 22.25 7.91 0.62
N SER A 25 23.13 7.86 1.64
CA SER A 25 22.99 6.99 2.81
C SER A 25 21.73 7.27 3.63
N ALA A 26 21.37 8.54 3.81
CA ALA A 26 20.14 8.94 4.47
C ALA A 26 18.90 8.44 3.71
N LEU A 27 18.90 8.50 2.37
CA LEU A 27 17.83 7.97 1.54
C LEU A 27 17.78 6.44 1.60
N ALA A 28 18.94 5.76 1.60
CA ALA A 28 19.03 4.31 1.77
C ALA A 28 18.42 3.88 3.11
N ALA A 29 18.76 4.56 4.21
CA ALA A 29 18.19 4.28 5.54
C ALA A 29 16.65 4.50 5.56
N ARG A 30 16.15 5.57 4.94
CA ARG A 30 14.71 5.84 4.86
C ARG A 30 13.97 4.76 4.05
N MET A 31 14.51 4.36 2.90
CA MET A 31 13.94 3.29 2.09
C MET A 31 14.00 1.94 2.82
N ALA A 32 15.10 1.65 3.51
CA ALA A 32 15.28 0.44 4.30
C ALA A 32 14.23 0.29 5.41
N ALA A 33 13.94 1.37 6.12
CA ALA A 33 12.87 1.41 7.12
C ALA A 33 11.49 1.08 6.52
N ILE A 34 11.20 1.56 5.30
CA ILE A 34 9.93 1.28 4.62
C ILE A 34 9.87 -0.15 4.10
N TYR A 35 10.99 -0.70 3.65
CA TYR A 35 11.06 -2.05 3.10
C TYR A 35 11.26 -3.13 4.17
N GLY A 36 11.54 -2.75 5.41
CA GLY A 36 11.76 -3.67 6.53
C GLY A 36 13.08 -4.43 6.45
N VAL A 37 14.15 -3.79 5.92
CA VAL A 37 15.47 -4.39 5.76
C VAL A 37 16.56 -3.49 6.35
N PRO A 38 17.78 -4.00 6.65
CA PRO A 38 18.93 -3.19 7.03
C PRO A 38 19.34 -2.19 5.94
N ALA A 39 19.88 -1.03 6.32
CA ALA A 39 20.25 0.03 5.37
C ALA A 39 21.33 -0.40 4.36
N GLU A 40 22.26 -1.26 4.77
CA GLU A 40 23.30 -1.84 3.90
C GLU A 40 22.77 -2.79 2.83
N GLN A 41 21.50 -3.18 2.90
CA GLN A 41 20.82 -3.96 1.89
C GLN A 41 20.04 -3.09 0.86
N VAL A 42 20.19 -1.77 0.91
CA VAL A 42 19.50 -0.86 0.01
C VAL A 42 20.49 0.04 -0.72
N LEU A 43 20.48 -0.02 -2.05
CA LEU A 43 21.19 0.87 -2.95
C LEU A 43 20.21 1.78 -3.68
N PRO A 44 20.13 3.08 -3.36
CA PRO A 44 19.35 4.04 -4.14
C PRO A 44 19.87 4.16 -5.57
N VAL A 45 18.95 4.16 -6.54
CA VAL A 45 19.29 4.22 -7.98
C VAL A 45 18.38 5.22 -8.70
N ARG A 46 18.77 5.66 -9.93
CA ARG A 46 17.97 6.56 -10.78
C ARG A 46 16.74 5.88 -11.38
N GLY A 47 15.84 5.40 -10.49
CA GLY A 47 14.66 4.65 -10.85
C GLY A 47 14.97 3.22 -11.29
N LEU A 48 13.90 2.46 -11.55
CA LEU A 48 13.97 1.05 -11.89
C LEU A 48 14.86 0.77 -13.13
N THR A 49 14.71 1.57 -14.18
CA THR A 49 15.50 1.40 -15.42
C THR A 49 17.00 1.47 -15.19
N HIS A 50 17.46 2.35 -14.28
CA HIS A 50 18.86 2.41 -13.91
C HIS A 50 19.32 1.17 -13.12
N GLY A 51 18.49 0.67 -12.21
CA GLY A 51 18.78 -0.59 -11.52
C GLY A 51 18.92 -1.77 -12.49
N LEU A 52 18.06 -1.82 -13.50
CA LEU A 52 18.17 -2.77 -14.61
C LEU A 52 19.46 -2.54 -15.41
N GLU A 53 19.75 -1.29 -15.81
CA GLU A 53 20.96 -0.94 -16.55
C GLU A 53 22.24 -1.38 -15.82
N LEU A 54 22.31 -1.21 -14.50
CA LEU A 54 23.44 -1.69 -13.69
C LEU A 54 23.61 -3.21 -13.80
N ALA A 55 22.51 -3.97 -13.86
CA ALA A 55 22.57 -5.41 -14.06
C ALA A 55 23.16 -5.75 -15.44
N TRP A 56 22.74 -5.04 -16.52
CA TRP A 56 23.32 -5.21 -17.86
C TRP A 56 24.80 -4.81 -17.91
N ARG A 57 25.18 -3.71 -17.28
CA ARG A 57 26.59 -3.29 -17.19
C ARG A 57 27.44 -4.32 -16.45
N LEU A 58 26.93 -4.87 -15.35
CA LEU A 58 27.60 -5.91 -14.56
C LEU A 58 27.83 -7.18 -15.40
N ALA A 59 26.79 -7.70 -16.04
CA ALA A 59 26.88 -8.86 -16.90
C ALA A 59 27.86 -8.61 -18.08
N SER A 60 27.76 -7.48 -18.75
CA SER A 60 28.67 -7.11 -19.87
C SER A 60 30.12 -7.00 -19.44
N ARG A 61 30.41 -6.46 -18.25
CA ARG A 61 31.76 -6.36 -17.69
C ARG A 61 32.34 -7.73 -17.36
N ASP A 62 31.53 -8.60 -16.75
CA ASP A 62 31.96 -9.89 -16.22
C ASP A 62 31.87 -11.03 -17.27
N GLY A 63 31.50 -10.71 -18.53
CA GLY A 63 31.40 -11.69 -19.61
C GLY A 63 30.16 -12.58 -19.57
N GLY A 64 29.13 -12.16 -18.85
CA GLY A 64 27.84 -12.84 -18.73
C GLY A 64 26.82 -12.39 -19.79
N SER A 65 25.61 -12.92 -19.67
CA SER A 65 24.43 -12.54 -20.45
C SER A 65 23.27 -12.13 -19.56
N VAL A 66 22.28 -11.46 -20.14
CA VAL A 66 21.03 -11.14 -19.44
C VAL A 66 19.87 -11.79 -20.16
N GLU A 67 19.15 -12.66 -19.46
CA GLU A 67 17.85 -13.19 -19.87
C GLU A 67 16.76 -12.33 -19.25
N ALA A 68 15.87 -11.76 -20.07
CA ALA A 68 14.83 -10.83 -19.63
C ALA A 68 13.55 -10.98 -20.45
N PRO A 69 12.40 -10.49 -19.94
CA PRO A 69 11.15 -10.43 -20.70
C PRO A 69 11.29 -9.64 -22.00
N LYS A 70 10.60 -10.05 -23.07
CA LYS A 70 10.54 -9.34 -24.35
C LYS A 70 9.57 -8.15 -24.25
N ALA A 71 10.09 -7.03 -23.82
CA ALA A 71 9.36 -5.76 -23.68
C ALA A 71 10.30 -4.60 -23.36
N GLU A 72 9.85 -3.36 -23.53
CA GLU A 72 10.55 -2.20 -22.99
C GLU A 72 10.46 -2.15 -21.45
N PRO A 73 11.53 -1.75 -20.76
CA PRO A 73 12.82 -1.25 -21.27
C PRO A 73 13.88 -2.32 -21.54
N TYR A 74 13.57 -3.60 -21.37
CA TYR A 74 14.55 -4.70 -21.46
C TYR A 74 15.13 -4.83 -22.88
N ASP A 75 14.29 -4.70 -23.92
CA ASP A 75 14.71 -4.81 -25.32
C ASP A 75 15.72 -3.68 -25.66
N SER A 76 15.46 -2.45 -25.22
CA SER A 76 16.40 -1.32 -25.39
C SER A 76 17.72 -1.56 -24.66
N LEU A 77 17.68 -2.07 -23.42
CA LEU A 77 18.90 -2.38 -22.66
C LEU A 77 19.71 -3.51 -23.30
N ALA A 78 19.05 -4.55 -23.79
CA ALA A 78 19.71 -5.63 -24.51
C ALA A 78 20.38 -5.16 -25.82
N ALA A 79 19.80 -4.19 -26.51
CA ALA A 79 20.40 -3.59 -27.70
C ALA A 79 21.63 -2.72 -27.38
N ILE A 80 21.61 -2.00 -26.24
CA ILE A 80 22.74 -1.15 -25.80
C ILE A 80 23.90 -2.00 -25.26
N TYR A 81 23.59 -3.09 -24.56
CA TYR A 81 24.57 -3.97 -23.91
C TYR A 81 24.46 -5.40 -24.45
N PRO A 82 24.83 -5.67 -25.70
CA PRO A 82 24.74 -7.00 -26.28
C PRO A 82 25.72 -7.96 -25.58
N ALA A 83 25.33 -9.22 -25.45
CA ALA A 83 26.22 -10.28 -24.95
C ALA A 83 27.45 -10.45 -25.87
N LYS A 84 28.62 -10.65 -25.28
CA LYS A 84 29.88 -10.83 -25.97
C LYS A 84 30.37 -12.27 -25.82
N GLY A 85 30.17 -13.10 -26.83
CA GLY A 85 30.62 -14.50 -26.83
C GLY A 85 29.70 -15.45 -26.05
N GLU A 86 30.22 -16.63 -25.68
CA GLU A 86 29.49 -17.58 -24.83
C GLU A 86 29.51 -17.05 -23.37
N PRO A 87 28.32 -16.89 -22.74
CA PRO A 87 28.24 -16.26 -21.42
C PRO A 87 28.69 -17.24 -20.31
N ALA A 88 29.48 -16.72 -19.36
CA ALA A 88 29.80 -17.43 -18.14
C ALA A 88 28.55 -17.53 -17.23
N PRO A 89 28.16 -18.71 -16.77
CA PRO A 89 26.94 -18.88 -15.96
C PRO A 89 26.91 -18.02 -14.69
N GLU A 90 28.05 -17.92 -13.99
CA GLU A 90 28.21 -17.15 -12.75
C GLU A 90 28.16 -15.61 -12.95
N ALA A 91 28.34 -15.16 -14.19
CA ALA A 91 28.23 -13.77 -14.58
C ALA A 91 26.89 -13.45 -15.28
N SER A 92 26.06 -14.47 -15.50
CA SER A 92 24.74 -14.31 -16.13
C SER A 92 23.69 -13.79 -15.15
N ILE A 93 22.67 -13.12 -15.69
CA ILE A 93 21.59 -12.50 -14.92
C ILE A 93 20.25 -12.89 -15.54
N VAL A 94 19.32 -13.28 -14.69
CA VAL A 94 17.93 -13.56 -15.08
C VAL A 94 17.03 -12.45 -14.52
N VAL A 95 16.31 -11.78 -15.38
CA VAL A 95 15.36 -10.70 -15.00
C VAL A 95 13.94 -11.22 -15.13
N ILE A 96 13.16 -11.05 -14.07
CA ILE A 96 11.72 -11.38 -14.09
C ILE A 96 10.88 -10.19 -13.63
N ARG A 97 9.63 -10.13 -14.05
CA ARG A 97 8.59 -9.31 -13.43
C ARG A 97 7.89 -10.16 -12.39
N ALA A 98 8.03 -9.78 -11.12
CA ALA A 98 7.41 -10.54 -10.05
C ALA A 98 5.95 -10.12 -9.85
N LEU A 99 5.08 -11.14 -9.86
CA LEU A 99 3.71 -11.12 -9.34
C LEU A 99 3.42 -12.45 -8.64
N GLY A 100 4.48 -13.11 -8.15
CA GLY A 100 4.38 -14.35 -7.39
C GLY A 100 4.55 -14.15 -5.90
N SER A 101 4.47 -15.25 -5.16
CA SER A 101 4.81 -15.20 -3.72
C SER A 101 6.34 -15.11 -3.52
N PRO A 102 6.79 -14.57 -2.38
CA PRO A 102 8.21 -14.54 -2.04
C PRO A 102 8.88 -15.93 -2.09
N GLU A 103 8.16 -16.97 -1.70
CA GLU A 103 8.64 -18.36 -1.72
C GLU A 103 8.92 -18.83 -3.17
N ALA A 104 8.02 -18.53 -4.10
CA ALA A 104 8.21 -18.85 -5.52
C ALA A 104 9.41 -18.10 -6.12
N VAL A 105 9.64 -16.87 -5.69
CA VAL A 105 10.81 -16.06 -6.06
C VAL A 105 12.08 -16.70 -5.48
N ALA A 106 12.08 -17.12 -4.21
CA ALA A 106 13.21 -17.77 -3.57
C ALA A 106 13.56 -19.11 -4.23
N GLU A 107 12.57 -19.93 -4.56
CA GLU A 107 12.77 -21.18 -5.30
C GLU A 107 13.38 -20.94 -6.70
N MET A 108 12.93 -19.90 -7.38
CA MET A 108 13.48 -19.55 -8.69
C MET A 108 14.91 -19.02 -8.57
N ALA A 109 15.21 -18.17 -7.58
CA ALA A 109 16.56 -17.68 -7.30
C ALA A 109 17.54 -18.84 -7.02
N ALA A 110 17.12 -19.81 -6.21
CA ALA A 110 17.91 -21.03 -5.95
C ALA A 110 18.15 -21.87 -7.22
N ARG A 111 17.16 -21.94 -8.10
CA ARG A 111 17.24 -22.70 -9.36
C ARG A 111 18.19 -22.10 -10.38
N VAL A 112 18.27 -20.77 -10.48
CA VAL A 112 19.14 -20.07 -11.43
C VAL A 112 20.56 -19.87 -10.90
N ALA A 113 20.82 -20.10 -9.61
CA ALA A 113 22.15 -19.99 -9.03
C ALA A 113 23.19 -20.82 -9.84
N PRO A 114 24.40 -20.32 -10.07
CA PRO A 114 25.02 -19.12 -9.47
C PRO A 114 24.69 -17.79 -10.16
N ALA A 115 23.87 -17.77 -11.21
CA ALA A 115 23.45 -16.56 -11.86
C ALA A 115 22.69 -15.63 -10.90
N LEU A 116 22.82 -14.31 -11.07
CA LEU A 116 22.01 -13.35 -10.34
C LEU A 116 20.58 -13.34 -10.87
N MET A 117 19.63 -13.21 -9.98
CA MET A 117 18.23 -13.00 -10.31
C MET A 117 17.82 -11.57 -9.96
N VAL A 118 17.27 -10.84 -10.93
CA VAL A 118 16.73 -9.51 -10.75
C VAL A 118 15.22 -9.54 -10.88
N VAL A 119 14.53 -9.06 -9.85
CA VAL A 119 13.08 -9.01 -9.78
C VAL A 119 12.61 -7.56 -9.92
N ASP A 120 11.85 -7.28 -10.99
CA ASP A 120 11.21 -5.98 -11.23
C ASP A 120 9.91 -5.88 -10.43
N GLU A 121 9.96 -5.19 -9.30
CA GLU A 121 8.83 -4.84 -8.44
C GLU A 121 8.43 -3.36 -8.53
N GLY A 122 8.64 -2.72 -9.67
CA GLY A 122 8.36 -1.28 -9.84
C GLY A 122 6.89 -0.88 -9.66
N LEU A 123 5.97 -1.84 -9.57
CA LEU A 123 4.52 -1.61 -9.40
C LEU A 123 3.91 -2.40 -8.23
N ILE A 124 4.72 -2.99 -7.37
CA ILE A 124 4.25 -3.89 -6.30
C ILE A 124 3.27 -3.19 -5.35
N GLU A 125 3.42 -1.90 -5.11
CA GLU A 125 2.55 -1.10 -4.24
C GLU A 125 1.09 -1.10 -4.70
N PHE A 126 0.82 -1.37 -5.97
CA PHE A 126 -0.54 -1.45 -6.53
C PHE A 126 -1.12 -2.88 -6.49
N SER A 127 -0.42 -3.85 -5.92
CA SER A 127 -0.86 -5.24 -5.78
C SER A 127 -1.15 -5.61 -4.33
N ASP A 128 -1.74 -6.79 -4.12
CA ASP A 128 -1.87 -7.43 -2.81
C ASP A 128 -0.75 -8.44 -2.54
N SER A 129 0.20 -8.56 -3.47
CA SER A 129 1.33 -9.48 -3.34
C SER A 129 2.31 -8.99 -2.29
N VAL A 130 2.87 -9.92 -1.54
CA VAL A 130 4.00 -9.66 -0.65
C VAL A 130 5.26 -9.46 -1.49
N SER A 131 6.08 -8.47 -1.14
CA SER A 131 7.32 -8.18 -1.85
C SER A 131 8.36 -9.27 -1.63
N ALA A 132 9.11 -9.63 -2.67
CA ALA A 132 10.26 -10.51 -2.59
C ALA A 132 11.43 -9.94 -1.74
N VAL A 133 11.36 -8.68 -1.34
CA VAL A 133 12.29 -8.09 -0.37
C VAL A 133 12.34 -8.90 0.93
N THR A 134 11.22 -9.52 1.33
CA THR A 134 11.15 -10.34 2.56
C THR A 134 12.05 -11.57 2.56
N VAL A 135 12.48 -12.05 1.40
CA VAL A 135 13.35 -13.23 1.27
C VAL A 135 14.79 -12.90 0.85
N VAL A 136 15.12 -11.61 0.71
CA VAL A 136 16.47 -11.17 0.31
C VAL A 136 17.56 -11.63 1.29
N ALA A 137 17.24 -11.67 2.58
CA ALA A 137 18.20 -12.09 3.62
C ALA A 137 18.73 -13.52 3.40
N ASP A 138 17.89 -14.40 2.85
CA ASP A 138 18.18 -15.82 2.64
C ASP A 138 18.63 -16.15 1.21
N GLN A 139 18.60 -15.17 0.29
CA GLN A 139 18.89 -15.37 -1.14
C GLN A 139 20.06 -14.48 -1.61
N PRO A 140 21.31 -14.98 -1.58
CA PRO A 140 22.49 -14.18 -1.89
C PRO A 140 22.59 -13.74 -3.36
N ASN A 141 21.89 -14.40 -4.27
CA ASN A 141 21.86 -14.08 -5.70
C ASN A 141 20.61 -13.31 -6.12
N LEU A 142 19.79 -12.80 -5.18
CA LEU A 142 18.57 -12.07 -5.45
C LEU A 142 18.79 -10.55 -5.35
N ILE A 143 18.29 -9.83 -6.35
CA ILE A 143 18.19 -8.36 -6.36
C ILE A 143 16.72 -8.00 -6.63
N VAL A 144 16.10 -7.25 -5.76
CA VAL A 144 14.74 -6.73 -5.93
C VAL A 144 14.79 -5.25 -6.27
N LEU A 145 14.22 -4.85 -7.41
CA LEU A 145 14.17 -3.46 -7.84
C LEU A 145 12.83 -2.81 -7.44
N ARG A 146 12.90 -1.69 -6.75
CA ARG A 146 11.76 -0.91 -6.28
C ARG A 146 11.78 0.49 -6.93
N SER A 147 10.62 1.12 -7.08
CA SER A 147 10.48 2.40 -7.77
C SER A 147 9.58 3.37 -7.02
N LEU A 148 9.98 4.64 -6.95
CA LEU A 148 9.13 5.71 -6.44
C LEU A 148 8.32 6.41 -7.56
N SER A 149 8.43 5.94 -8.79
CA SER A 149 7.87 6.63 -9.96
C SER A 149 6.34 6.71 -9.94
N MET A 150 5.66 5.59 -9.76
CA MET A 150 4.20 5.53 -9.90
C MET A 150 3.48 5.69 -8.57
N ALA A 151 3.85 4.91 -7.56
CA ALA A 151 3.21 4.95 -6.25
C ALA A 151 3.38 6.30 -5.53
N TYR A 152 4.54 6.92 -5.66
CA TYR A 152 4.86 8.19 -5.01
C TYR A 152 4.74 9.41 -5.94
N GLY A 153 4.31 9.23 -7.20
CA GLY A 153 4.16 10.32 -8.17
C GLY A 153 5.48 10.96 -8.61
N LEU A 154 6.60 10.27 -8.47
CA LEU A 154 7.94 10.76 -8.74
C LEU A 154 8.54 10.22 -10.06
N ALA A 155 7.70 9.97 -11.06
CA ALA A 155 8.16 9.44 -12.35
C ALA A 155 9.24 10.32 -13.00
N GLY A 156 9.11 11.64 -12.92
CA GLY A 156 10.09 12.61 -13.44
C GLY A 156 11.35 12.74 -12.59
N ALA A 157 11.29 12.43 -11.30
CA ALA A 157 12.43 12.50 -10.40
C ALA A 157 13.42 11.33 -10.56
N ARG A 158 12.98 10.23 -11.20
CA ARG A 158 13.84 9.07 -11.46
C ARG A 158 14.54 8.55 -10.21
N VAL A 159 13.79 8.15 -9.19
CA VAL A 159 14.31 7.57 -7.95
C VAL A 159 13.72 6.17 -7.71
N GLY A 160 14.56 5.25 -7.30
CA GLY A 160 14.22 3.88 -6.94
C GLY A 160 15.31 3.24 -6.08
N ALA A 161 15.22 1.95 -5.86
CA ALA A 161 16.19 1.20 -5.09
C ALA A 161 16.45 -0.18 -5.69
N ALA A 162 17.68 -0.66 -5.56
CA ALA A 162 18.01 -2.07 -5.60
C ALA A 162 18.14 -2.59 -4.16
N VAL A 163 17.45 -3.66 -3.84
CA VAL A 163 17.48 -4.31 -2.52
C VAL A 163 18.06 -5.70 -2.67
N ALA A 164 19.16 -5.97 -1.99
CA ALA A 164 19.88 -7.25 -2.03
C ALA A 164 20.77 -7.39 -0.79
N GLN A 165 21.40 -8.54 -0.62
CA GLN A 165 22.46 -8.67 0.40
C GLN A 165 23.62 -7.71 0.11
N ALA A 166 24.27 -7.21 1.14
CA ALA A 166 25.36 -6.21 1.04
C ALA A 166 26.47 -6.62 0.04
N GLN A 167 26.85 -7.90 0.03
CA GLN A 167 27.87 -8.42 -0.89
C GLN A 167 27.40 -8.32 -2.36
N THR A 168 26.14 -8.60 -2.63
CA THR A 168 25.54 -8.50 -3.99
C THR A 168 25.41 -7.06 -4.42
N LEU A 169 25.02 -6.16 -3.50
CA LEU A 169 25.00 -4.72 -3.77
C LEU A 169 26.39 -4.15 -4.02
N ALA A 170 27.45 -4.65 -3.35
CA ALA A 170 28.82 -4.24 -3.61
C ALA A 170 29.24 -4.56 -5.06
N ARG A 171 28.83 -5.72 -5.59
CA ARG A 171 29.04 -6.05 -7.02
C ARG A 171 28.30 -5.07 -7.93
N LEU A 172 27.04 -4.78 -7.64
CA LEU A 172 26.24 -3.84 -8.44
C LEU A 172 26.79 -2.42 -8.38
N SER A 173 27.22 -1.97 -7.20
CA SER A 173 27.83 -0.66 -6.98
C SER A 173 29.15 -0.48 -7.72
N SER A 174 29.87 -1.57 -8.02
CA SER A 174 31.17 -1.50 -8.75
C SER A 174 31.01 -1.04 -10.21
N VAL A 175 29.79 -0.99 -10.75
CA VAL A 175 29.46 -0.48 -12.09
C VAL A 175 28.60 0.79 -12.03
N LEU A 176 28.34 1.31 -10.82
CA LEU A 176 27.61 2.55 -10.61
C LEU A 176 28.50 3.76 -10.94
N GLU A 177 27.96 4.71 -11.69
CA GLU A 177 28.64 5.97 -11.94
C GLU A 177 28.71 6.86 -10.70
N PRO A 178 29.76 7.69 -10.53
CA PRO A 178 29.81 8.69 -9.47
C PRO A 178 28.63 9.69 -9.59
N TYR A 179 28.15 10.15 -8.45
CA TYR A 179 27.08 11.18 -8.39
C TYR A 179 25.79 10.78 -9.09
N ALA A 180 25.43 9.52 -9.04
CA ALA A 180 24.28 8.96 -9.76
C ALA A 180 22.94 9.63 -9.42
N LEU A 181 22.76 10.13 -8.21
CA LEU A 181 21.53 10.77 -7.74
C LEU A 181 21.78 12.24 -7.39
N PRO A 182 21.22 13.20 -8.14
CA PRO A 182 21.29 14.63 -7.82
C PRO A 182 20.63 14.95 -6.47
N GLU A 183 21.25 15.84 -5.69
CA GLU A 183 20.79 16.22 -4.35
C GLU A 183 19.31 16.68 -4.29
N PRO A 184 18.78 17.48 -5.24
CA PRO A 184 17.36 17.85 -5.23
C PRO A 184 16.44 16.64 -5.32
N LEU A 185 16.82 15.61 -6.06
CA LEU A 185 16.01 14.40 -6.23
C LEU A 185 16.05 13.51 -4.97
N VAL A 186 17.20 13.47 -4.29
CA VAL A 186 17.32 12.82 -2.97
C VAL A 186 16.38 13.50 -1.96
N ARG A 187 16.38 14.83 -1.90
CA ARG A 187 15.48 15.59 -1.01
C ARG A 187 14.01 15.38 -1.33
N LEU A 188 13.63 15.39 -2.61
CA LEU A 188 12.26 15.10 -3.03
C LEU A 188 11.83 13.70 -2.62
N ALA A 189 12.71 12.71 -2.80
CA ALA A 189 12.45 11.36 -2.37
C ALA A 189 12.30 11.25 -0.84
N MET A 190 13.19 11.90 -0.07
CA MET A 190 13.12 11.95 1.39
C MET A 190 11.80 12.56 1.89
N GLN A 191 11.33 13.64 1.24
CA GLN A 191 10.05 14.25 1.58
C GLN A 191 8.86 13.37 1.19
N ALA A 192 8.91 12.68 0.05
CA ALA A 192 7.85 11.77 -0.38
C ALA A 192 7.76 10.52 0.52
N LEU A 193 8.88 10.10 1.07
CA LEU A 193 9.00 8.96 2.00
C LEU A 193 8.88 9.37 3.47
N ASP A 194 8.49 10.61 3.74
CA ASP A 194 8.24 11.04 5.12
C ASP A 194 7.08 10.23 5.72
N PRO A 195 7.23 9.69 6.95
CA PRO A 195 6.18 8.91 7.59
C PRO A 195 4.82 9.60 7.63
N SER A 196 4.78 10.93 7.82
CA SER A 196 3.54 11.70 7.83
C SER A 196 2.78 11.68 6.48
N ARG A 197 3.45 11.36 5.37
CA ARG A 197 2.88 11.26 4.01
C ARG A 197 2.52 9.85 3.58
N MET A 198 2.91 8.84 4.35
CA MET A 198 2.68 7.44 3.98
C MET A 198 1.19 7.12 3.84
N ILE A 199 0.35 7.74 4.65
CA ILE A 199 -1.10 7.58 4.56
C ILE A 199 -1.64 8.17 3.26
N GLU A 200 -1.28 9.41 2.95
CA GLU A 200 -1.72 10.04 1.70
C GLU A 200 -1.30 9.23 0.48
N THR A 201 -0.07 8.67 0.52
CA THR A 201 0.42 7.78 -0.55
C THR A 201 -0.41 6.51 -0.64
N ALA A 202 -0.72 5.87 0.49
CA ALA A 202 -1.55 4.66 0.53
C ALA A 202 -2.96 4.90 -0.02
N GLU A 203 -3.58 6.04 0.31
CA GLU A 203 -4.90 6.43 -0.22
C GLU A 203 -4.88 6.67 -1.72
N ARG A 204 -3.85 7.33 -2.23
CA ARG A 204 -3.66 7.55 -3.66
C ARG A 204 -3.55 6.22 -4.40
N ILE A 205 -2.77 5.28 -3.88
CA ILE A 205 -2.65 3.93 -4.42
C ILE A 205 -4.02 3.22 -4.41
N ALA A 206 -4.72 3.22 -3.29
CA ALA A 206 -6.04 2.61 -3.15
C ALA A 206 -7.06 3.22 -4.12
N SER A 207 -7.03 4.54 -4.32
CA SER A 207 -7.91 5.24 -5.25
C SER A 207 -7.65 4.82 -6.71
N VAL A 208 -6.38 4.69 -7.09
CA VAL A 208 -6.01 4.19 -8.43
C VAL A 208 -6.45 2.74 -8.62
N ARG A 209 -6.30 1.88 -7.61
CA ARG A 209 -6.75 0.48 -7.65
C ARG A 209 -8.26 0.38 -7.88
N ARG A 210 -9.07 1.13 -7.11
CA ARG A 210 -10.53 1.17 -7.27
C ARG A 210 -10.95 1.67 -8.65
N GLU A 211 -10.33 2.74 -9.15
CA GLU A 211 -10.61 3.27 -10.48
C GLU A 211 -10.21 2.27 -11.58
N ARG A 212 -9.07 1.58 -11.41
CA ARG A 212 -8.67 0.51 -12.33
C ARG A 212 -9.71 -0.61 -12.40
N GLU A 213 -10.15 -1.11 -11.26
CA GLU A 213 -11.18 -2.16 -11.18
C GLU A 213 -12.49 -1.71 -11.83
N ARG A 214 -12.88 -0.46 -11.62
CA ARG A 214 -14.05 0.14 -12.25
C ARG A 214 -13.91 0.18 -13.77
N VAL A 215 -12.82 0.74 -14.27
CA VAL A 215 -12.59 0.90 -15.71
C VAL A 215 -12.48 -0.47 -16.38
N VAL A 216 -11.76 -1.41 -15.79
CA VAL A 216 -11.65 -2.80 -16.29
C VAL A 216 -13.02 -3.46 -16.37
N ARG A 217 -13.86 -3.33 -15.35
CA ARG A 217 -15.21 -3.89 -15.35
C ARG A 217 -16.10 -3.27 -16.43
N GLU A 218 -16.06 -1.95 -16.60
CA GLU A 218 -16.91 -1.26 -17.57
C GLU A 218 -16.46 -1.54 -19.03
N LEU A 219 -15.15 -1.43 -19.30
CA LEU A 219 -14.61 -1.74 -20.63
C LEU A 219 -14.70 -3.24 -20.97
N GLY A 220 -14.55 -4.11 -19.97
CA GLY A 220 -14.64 -5.56 -20.14
C GLY A 220 -16.01 -6.07 -20.65
N ARG A 221 -17.04 -5.21 -20.62
CA ARG A 221 -18.34 -5.49 -21.23
C ARG A 221 -18.33 -5.38 -22.74
N GLN A 222 -17.37 -4.68 -23.32
CA GLN A 222 -17.29 -4.40 -24.76
C GLN A 222 -16.09 -5.08 -25.43
N MET A 223 -14.98 -5.28 -24.70
CA MET A 223 -13.75 -5.81 -25.27
C MET A 223 -12.91 -6.54 -24.22
N PRO A 224 -11.98 -7.43 -24.64
CA PRO A 224 -11.01 -8.03 -23.72
C PRO A 224 -10.11 -6.96 -23.09
N VAL A 225 -9.99 -6.98 -21.74
CA VAL A 225 -9.16 -6.08 -20.96
C VAL A 225 -8.26 -6.88 -20.01
N GLU A 226 -6.97 -6.64 -20.10
CA GLU A 226 -5.99 -7.15 -19.15
C GLU A 226 -5.81 -6.09 -18.04
N PRO A 227 -6.16 -6.38 -16.78
CA PRO A 227 -6.21 -5.36 -15.72
C PRO A 227 -4.84 -4.80 -15.33
N GLY A 228 -3.76 -5.52 -15.63
CA GLY A 228 -2.42 -5.13 -15.18
C GLY A 228 -2.32 -5.05 -13.65
N VAL A 229 -1.22 -4.53 -13.15
CA VAL A 229 -0.97 -4.34 -11.70
C VAL A 229 -0.98 -2.87 -11.32
N GLY A 230 -0.41 -2.03 -12.14
CA GLY A 230 -0.24 -0.59 -11.86
C GLY A 230 -1.39 0.28 -12.39
N PRO A 231 -1.11 1.55 -12.62
CA PRO A 231 -2.06 2.52 -13.15
C PRO A 231 -2.25 2.42 -14.67
N ILE A 232 -1.98 1.27 -15.26
CA ILE A 232 -2.09 1.04 -16.71
C ILE A 232 -2.84 -0.27 -16.92
N ILE A 233 -3.84 -0.24 -17.80
CA ILE A 233 -4.53 -1.43 -18.29
C ILE A 233 -4.26 -1.63 -19.78
N MET A 234 -4.43 -2.86 -20.26
CA MET A 234 -4.26 -3.20 -21.67
C MET A 234 -5.63 -3.64 -22.22
N ALA A 235 -6.15 -2.93 -23.19
CA ALA A 235 -7.39 -3.28 -23.87
C ALA A 235 -7.10 -3.76 -25.30
N ARG A 236 -7.97 -4.65 -25.83
CA ARG A 236 -7.89 -5.17 -27.20
C ARG A 236 -9.16 -4.79 -27.98
N PRO A 237 -9.26 -3.54 -28.45
CA PRO A 237 -10.35 -3.15 -29.34
C PRO A 237 -10.20 -3.80 -30.71
N GLU A 238 -11.30 -3.93 -31.46
CA GLU A 238 -11.28 -4.48 -32.82
C GLU A 238 -10.44 -3.62 -33.77
N GLU A 239 -10.48 -2.28 -33.62
CA GLU A 239 -9.72 -1.31 -34.39
C GLU A 239 -8.80 -0.49 -33.50
N PRO A 240 -7.57 -0.96 -33.17
CA PRO A 240 -6.69 -0.30 -32.21
C PRO A 240 -6.33 1.14 -32.54
N ALA A 241 -6.07 1.44 -33.81
CA ALA A 241 -5.70 2.78 -34.26
C ALA A 241 -6.85 3.79 -34.15
N ALA A 242 -8.08 3.37 -34.50
CA ALA A 242 -9.28 4.19 -34.37
C ALA A 242 -9.62 4.42 -32.88
N ALA A 243 -9.53 3.38 -32.06
CA ALA A 243 -9.71 3.47 -30.61
C ALA A 243 -8.70 4.42 -29.97
N LEU A 244 -7.43 4.36 -30.34
CA LEU A 244 -6.40 5.31 -29.87
C LEU A 244 -6.75 6.75 -30.22
N ALA A 245 -7.15 6.99 -31.47
CA ALA A 245 -7.56 8.33 -31.92
C ALA A 245 -8.79 8.83 -31.14
N GLY A 246 -9.78 7.96 -30.91
CA GLY A 246 -10.96 8.25 -30.09
C GLY A 246 -10.59 8.64 -28.65
N VAL A 247 -9.78 7.84 -27.97
CA VAL A 247 -9.33 8.10 -26.59
C VAL A 247 -8.58 9.44 -26.50
N ARG A 248 -7.70 9.73 -27.45
CA ARG A 248 -6.96 11.00 -27.50
C ARG A 248 -7.87 12.20 -27.77
N ALA A 249 -8.91 12.05 -28.58
CA ALA A 249 -9.89 13.11 -28.81
C ALA A 249 -10.65 13.50 -27.53
N TYR A 250 -10.78 12.60 -26.56
CA TYR A 250 -11.33 12.88 -25.23
C TYR A 250 -10.27 13.43 -24.26
N GLY A 251 -9.06 13.75 -24.72
CA GLY A 251 -8.00 14.33 -23.90
C GLY A 251 -7.38 13.34 -22.92
N VAL A 252 -7.41 12.05 -23.23
CA VAL A 252 -6.73 11.02 -22.43
C VAL A 252 -5.49 10.56 -23.21
N GLU A 253 -4.33 10.64 -22.54
CA GLU A 253 -3.08 10.14 -23.11
C GLU A 253 -3.12 8.60 -23.14
N ALA A 254 -2.87 8.04 -24.32
CA ALA A 254 -2.81 6.61 -24.53
C ALA A 254 -1.80 6.28 -25.63
N ASP A 255 -1.36 5.03 -25.70
CA ASP A 255 -0.49 4.56 -26.79
C ASP A 255 -0.81 3.09 -27.15
N LEU A 256 -0.16 2.59 -28.21
CA LEU A 256 -0.27 1.20 -28.64
C LEU A 256 0.98 0.40 -28.24
N SER A 257 0.78 -0.83 -27.84
CA SER A 257 1.79 -1.86 -27.69
C SER A 257 1.39 -3.06 -28.56
N GLY A 258 1.86 -3.08 -29.81
CA GLY A 258 1.33 -3.95 -30.84
C GLY A 258 -0.15 -3.61 -31.12
N GLU A 259 -0.99 -4.63 -31.08
CA GLU A 259 -2.46 -4.47 -31.26
C GLU A 259 -3.19 -4.11 -29.96
N ARG A 260 -2.48 -3.95 -28.84
CA ARG A 260 -3.08 -3.62 -27.56
C ARG A 260 -3.01 -2.12 -27.29
N LEU A 261 -4.10 -1.57 -26.83
CA LEU A 261 -4.20 -0.19 -26.40
C LEU A 261 -3.81 -0.08 -24.92
N ARG A 262 -2.76 0.69 -24.62
CA ARG A 262 -2.33 1.00 -23.25
C ARG A 262 -3.08 2.22 -22.76
N LEU A 263 -3.88 2.02 -21.72
CA LEU A 263 -4.75 3.03 -21.14
C LEU A 263 -4.30 3.38 -19.72
N PRO A 264 -4.02 4.67 -19.44
CA PRO A 264 -3.67 5.10 -18.10
C PRO A 264 -4.92 5.18 -17.23
N ILE A 265 -4.77 4.80 -15.97
CA ILE A 265 -5.76 5.01 -14.91
C ILE A 265 -5.32 6.17 -14.05
N SER A 266 -6.15 7.18 -13.97
CA SER A 266 -5.92 8.37 -13.15
C SER A 266 -6.54 8.25 -11.77
N ILE A 267 -5.95 8.90 -10.78
CA ILE A 267 -6.60 9.15 -9.50
C ILE A 267 -7.82 10.08 -9.66
N LYS A 268 -7.77 10.94 -10.70
CA LYS A 268 -8.89 11.84 -11.05
C LYS A 268 -9.90 11.04 -11.88
N SER A 269 -10.97 10.71 -11.26
CA SER A 269 -12.01 9.89 -11.85
C SER A 269 -12.69 10.55 -13.07
N GLU A 270 -12.69 11.89 -13.19
CA GLU A 270 -13.17 12.61 -14.38
C GLU A 270 -12.34 12.28 -15.63
N VAL A 271 -11.04 11.98 -15.46
CA VAL A 271 -10.17 11.52 -16.55
C VAL A 271 -10.60 10.12 -17.01
N ASN A 272 -10.86 9.22 -16.04
CA ASN A 272 -11.31 7.86 -16.33
C ASN A 272 -12.73 7.83 -16.91
N ASP A 273 -13.59 8.81 -16.57
CA ASP A 273 -14.92 8.96 -17.18
C ASP A 273 -14.81 9.39 -18.64
N ARG A 274 -13.90 10.30 -18.95
CA ARG A 274 -13.60 10.66 -20.35
C ARG A 274 -13.07 9.47 -21.14
N LEU A 275 -12.22 8.65 -20.49
CA LEU A 275 -11.76 7.40 -21.07
C LEU A 275 -12.93 6.47 -21.41
N LEU A 276 -13.86 6.25 -20.48
CA LEU A 276 -15.05 5.42 -20.70
C LEU A 276 -15.98 6.01 -21.77
N ALA A 277 -16.16 7.33 -21.75
CA ALA A 277 -16.97 8.04 -22.74
C ALA A 277 -16.42 7.91 -24.18
N ALA A 278 -15.09 7.81 -24.35
CA ALA A 278 -14.47 7.55 -25.64
C ALA A 278 -14.92 6.21 -26.28
N PHE A 279 -15.39 5.27 -25.47
CA PHE A 279 -15.96 4.00 -25.88
C PHE A 279 -17.51 3.98 -25.81
N GLY A 280 -18.14 5.15 -25.70
CA GLY A 280 -19.60 5.26 -25.62
C GLY A 280 -20.22 4.78 -24.31
N LEU A 281 -19.40 4.58 -23.26
CA LEU A 281 -19.87 4.14 -21.95
C LEU A 281 -20.23 5.35 -21.07
N THR A 282 -21.43 5.30 -20.49
CA THR A 282 -21.85 6.29 -19.50
C THR A 282 -21.39 5.84 -18.12
N PRO A 283 -20.59 6.66 -17.41
CA PRO A 283 -20.14 6.30 -16.09
C PRO A 283 -21.32 6.08 -15.12
N ALA A 284 -21.27 5.00 -14.35
CA ALA A 284 -22.25 4.78 -13.27
C ALA A 284 -22.13 5.89 -12.21
N LYS A 285 -23.27 6.27 -11.59
CA LYS A 285 -23.24 7.19 -10.41
C LYS A 285 -22.25 6.69 -9.38
N ARG A 286 -21.34 7.56 -8.98
CA ARG A 286 -20.30 7.23 -8.00
C ARG A 286 -20.78 7.41 -6.58
N ARG A 287 -20.33 6.50 -5.74
CA ARG A 287 -20.27 6.77 -4.30
C ARG A 287 -18.89 7.36 -3.98
N PRO A 288 -18.81 8.35 -3.08
CA PRO A 288 -17.52 8.80 -2.54
C PRO A 288 -16.76 7.61 -1.93
N ALA A 289 -15.45 7.59 -2.09
CA ALA A 289 -14.61 6.62 -1.40
C ALA A 289 -14.73 6.82 0.11
N ARG A 290 -14.93 5.73 0.85
CA ARG A 290 -15.06 5.77 2.32
C ARG A 290 -13.69 5.56 2.97
N ILE A 291 -12.85 6.56 2.82
CA ILE A 291 -11.49 6.59 3.37
C ILE A 291 -11.41 7.64 4.45
N GLY A 292 -10.76 7.32 5.54
CA GLY A 292 -10.53 8.26 6.64
C GLY A 292 -9.13 8.16 7.19
N GLN A 293 -8.65 9.29 7.69
CA GLN A 293 -7.32 9.44 8.27
C GLN A 293 -7.38 10.19 9.58
N ALA A 294 -6.47 9.85 10.46
CA ALA A 294 -6.18 10.63 11.65
C ALA A 294 -4.67 10.69 11.86
N VAL A 295 -4.19 11.90 12.10
CA VAL A 295 -2.83 12.13 12.60
C VAL A 295 -2.98 12.75 13.98
N ARG A 296 -2.33 12.14 14.97
CA ARG A 296 -2.33 12.65 16.33
C ARG A 296 -0.88 12.76 16.80
N ASP A 297 -0.48 13.96 17.16
CA ASP A 297 0.86 14.29 17.66
C ASP A 297 0.69 14.99 19.00
N THR A 298 1.09 14.32 20.07
CA THR A 298 1.06 14.82 21.44
C THR A 298 2.48 14.80 22.01
N LYS A 299 2.63 15.11 23.29
CA LYS A 299 3.94 14.97 23.95
C LYS A 299 4.27 13.51 24.26
N GLU A 300 3.28 12.64 24.29
CA GLU A 300 3.37 11.25 24.73
C GLU A 300 3.31 10.26 23.56
N THR A 301 2.60 10.64 22.48
CA THR A 301 2.38 9.75 21.32
C THR A 301 2.45 10.50 20.01
N ARG A 302 2.95 9.82 18.98
CA ARG A 302 2.84 10.22 17.58
C ARG A 302 2.15 9.10 16.82
N ILE A 303 0.95 9.36 16.30
CA ILE A 303 0.09 8.35 15.70
C ILE A 303 -0.35 8.78 14.31
N VAL A 304 -0.33 7.79 13.44
CA VAL A 304 -0.84 7.91 12.09
C VAL A 304 -1.78 6.72 11.85
N CYS A 305 -3.05 7.00 11.54
CA CYS A 305 -4.07 5.99 11.29
C CYS A 305 -4.80 6.25 9.98
N ALA A 306 -5.02 5.20 9.18
CA ALA A 306 -5.84 5.25 7.97
C ALA A 306 -6.74 4.02 7.86
N VAL A 307 -7.97 4.25 7.43
CA VAL A 307 -8.95 3.20 7.13
C VAL A 307 -9.52 3.37 5.72
N ASP A 308 -9.80 2.25 5.05
CA ASP A 308 -10.61 2.21 3.83
C ASP A 308 -11.73 1.18 4.03
N LEU A 309 -12.97 1.66 4.17
CA LEU A 309 -14.13 0.83 4.46
C LEU A 309 -14.60 0.01 3.25
N ASP A 310 -14.05 0.24 2.07
CA ASP A 310 -14.39 -0.43 0.82
C ASP A 310 -13.30 -1.41 0.34
N ALA A 311 -12.16 -1.51 1.07
CA ALA A 311 -11.07 -2.44 0.80
C ALA A 311 -10.88 -3.41 1.98
N THR A 312 -10.62 -4.69 1.71
CA THR A 312 -10.41 -5.72 2.74
C THR A 312 -8.97 -5.82 3.27
N GLY A 313 -8.04 -5.06 2.70
CA GLY A 313 -6.63 -5.03 3.09
C GLY A 313 -5.89 -3.89 2.38
N PRO A 314 -4.64 -3.63 2.74
CA PRO A 314 -3.86 -4.31 3.78
C PRO A 314 -4.29 -3.95 5.21
N VAL A 315 -3.97 -4.85 6.15
CA VAL A 315 -4.02 -4.58 7.60
C VAL A 315 -2.58 -4.56 8.09
N LYS A 316 -2.15 -3.41 8.63
CA LYS A 316 -0.80 -3.22 9.16
C LYS A 316 -0.86 -2.34 10.40
N ILE A 317 -0.47 -2.88 11.54
CA ILE A 317 -0.59 -2.22 12.83
C ILE A 317 0.73 -2.38 13.58
N GLU A 318 1.23 -1.28 14.08
CA GLU A 318 2.51 -1.19 14.78
C GLU A 318 2.37 -0.16 15.92
N THR A 319 1.89 -0.60 17.11
CA THR A 319 1.80 0.27 18.30
C THR A 319 2.93 0.03 19.29
N GLY A 320 3.66 -1.09 19.14
CA GLY A 320 4.65 -1.54 20.11
C GLY A 320 4.05 -2.29 21.30
N VAL A 321 2.73 -2.47 21.38
CA VAL A 321 2.02 -3.32 22.35
C VAL A 321 1.45 -4.52 21.59
N GLY A 322 2.18 -5.64 21.60
CA GLY A 322 1.94 -6.75 20.68
C GLY A 322 0.54 -7.35 20.77
N PHE A 323 0.00 -7.54 21.98
CA PHE A 323 -1.37 -8.03 22.12
C PHE A 323 -2.40 -7.01 21.63
N PHE A 324 -2.16 -5.71 21.80
CA PHE A 324 -3.06 -4.68 21.30
C PHE A 324 -3.03 -4.58 19.77
N ASP A 325 -1.86 -4.74 19.15
CA ASP A 325 -1.73 -4.84 17.69
C ASP A 325 -2.61 -5.98 17.16
N HIS A 326 -2.51 -7.17 17.76
CA HIS A 326 -3.36 -8.31 17.42
C HIS A 326 -4.86 -8.02 17.63
N MET A 327 -5.24 -7.30 18.68
CA MET A 327 -6.65 -6.93 18.93
C MET A 327 -7.19 -5.95 17.86
N LEU A 328 -6.41 -4.97 17.44
CA LEU A 328 -6.79 -4.07 16.38
C LEU A 328 -6.88 -4.79 15.01
N GLU A 329 -6.01 -5.78 14.77
CA GLU A 329 -6.13 -6.66 13.60
C GLU A 329 -7.46 -7.41 13.58
N GLN A 330 -7.95 -7.88 14.75
CA GLN A 330 -9.27 -8.53 14.84
C GLN A 330 -10.40 -7.58 14.42
N ILE A 331 -10.33 -6.30 14.82
CA ILE A 331 -11.33 -5.30 14.40
C ILE A 331 -11.32 -5.17 12.88
N ALA A 332 -10.17 -5.00 12.25
CA ALA A 332 -10.04 -4.79 10.81
C ALA A 332 -10.44 -6.04 10.01
N ALA A 333 -9.93 -7.21 10.37
CA ALA A 333 -10.19 -8.46 9.69
C ALA A 333 -11.68 -8.85 9.77
N HIS A 334 -12.28 -8.80 10.95
CA HIS A 334 -13.70 -9.12 11.14
C HIS A 334 -14.61 -7.99 10.65
N GLY A 335 -14.15 -6.76 10.71
CA GLY A 335 -14.79 -5.58 10.13
C GLY A 335 -14.79 -5.59 8.60
N GLY A 336 -13.84 -6.30 7.98
CA GLY A 336 -13.70 -6.40 6.54
C GLY A 336 -13.28 -5.08 5.89
N PHE A 337 -12.40 -4.33 6.54
CA PHE A 337 -11.87 -3.07 6.02
C PHE A 337 -10.33 -3.01 6.15
N SER A 338 -9.70 -2.18 5.34
CA SER A 338 -8.26 -1.90 5.42
C SER A 338 -7.96 -1.00 6.61
N LEU A 339 -6.92 -1.34 7.39
CA LEU A 339 -6.43 -0.54 8.50
C LEU A 339 -4.91 -0.46 8.46
N ARG A 340 -4.40 0.76 8.51
CA ARG A 340 -2.99 1.03 8.78
C ARG A 340 -2.91 1.93 10.00
N LEU A 341 -2.18 1.51 11.01
CA LEU A 341 -1.96 2.27 12.23
C LEU A 341 -0.53 2.12 12.68
N GLN A 342 0.14 3.24 12.86
CA GLN A 342 1.49 3.29 13.44
C GLN A 342 1.47 4.27 14.61
N CYS A 343 2.02 3.85 15.73
CA CYS A 343 2.17 4.65 16.93
C CYS A 343 3.61 4.59 17.44
N GLU A 344 4.20 5.76 17.65
CA GLU A 344 5.41 5.93 18.46
C GLU A 344 4.97 6.54 19.78
N GLY A 345 4.94 5.75 20.85
CA GLY A 345 4.47 6.15 22.18
C GLY A 345 5.55 6.00 23.27
N ASP A 346 5.28 6.59 24.43
CA ASP A 346 6.15 6.59 25.60
C ASP A 346 6.04 5.28 26.43
N LEU A 347 6.13 4.13 25.76
CA LEU A 347 5.98 2.79 26.35
C LEU A 347 6.89 2.52 27.55
N HIS A 348 7.97 3.27 27.69
CA HIS A 348 8.85 3.21 28.85
C HIS A 348 8.17 3.75 30.14
N THR A 349 7.11 4.52 29.99
CA THR A 349 6.30 5.04 31.10
C THR A 349 5.15 4.11 31.39
N ASP A 350 4.22 3.94 30.45
CA ASP A 350 3.04 3.07 30.55
C ASP A 350 2.43 2.89 29.14
N PRO A 351 1.89 1.73 28.77
CA PRO A 351 1.20 1.55 27.50
C PRO A 351 -0.15 2.30 27.40
N HIS A 352 -0.62 2.93 28.47
CA HIS A 352 -1.92 3.60 28.54
C HIS A 352 -2.11 4.64 27.42
N HIS A 353 -1.18 5.61 27.32
CA HIS A 353 -1.27 6.68 26.31
C HIS A 353 -1.25 6.12 24.89
N THR A 354 -0.39 5.15 24.62
CA THR A 354 -0.33 4.46 23.32
C THR A 354 -1.65 3.80 22.95
N ILE A 355 -2.28 3.09 23.89
CA ILE A 355 -3.53 2.36 23.67
C ILE A 355 -4.71 3.32 23.51
N GLU A 356 -4.84 4.31 24.41
CA GLU A 356 -5.93 5.29 24.36
C GLU A 356 -5.87 6.13 23.08
N ASP A 357 -4.72 6.73 22.80
CA ASP A 357 -4.54 7.62 21.67
C ASP A 357 -4.68 6.90 20.33
N SER A 358 -4.26 5.63 20.25
CA SER A 358 -4.50 4.78 19.08
C SER A 358 -5.98 4.50 18.86
N ALA A 359 -6.74 4.25 19.94
CA ALA A 359 -8.19 4.07 19.86
C ALA A 359 -8.90 5.35 19.40
N ILE A 360 -8.47 6.50 19.90
CA ILE A 360 -8.98 7.81 19.47
C ILE A 360 -8.68 8.02 17.98
N ALA A 361 -7.45 7.79 17.54
CA ALA A 361 -7.05 7.95 16.14
C ALA A 361 -7.86 7.03 15.21
N LEU A 362 -8.07 5.76 15.58
CA LEU A 362 -8.91 4.84 14.82
C LEU A 362 -10.36 5.32 14.76
N GLY A 363 -10.93 5.78 15.88
CA GLY A 363 -12.29 6.34 15.92
C GLY A 363 -12.46 7.57 15.03
N GLN A 364 -11.48 8.46 15.03
CA GLN A 364 -11.46 9.65 14.17
C GLN A 364 -11.37 9.28 12.68
N ALA A 365 -10.50 8.32 12.32
CA ALA A 365 -10.38 7.82 10.97
C ALA A 365 -11.68 7.16 10.49
N LEU A 366 -12.32 6.32 11.31
CA LEU A 366 -13.62 5.73 11.01
C LEU A 366 -14.71 6.79 10.82
N LYS A 367 -14.76 7.80 11.69
CA LYS A 367 -15.70 8.92 11.58
C LYS A 367 -15.54 9.67 10.26
N GLN A 368 -14.32 9.95 9.86
CA GLN A 368 -14.02 10.62 8.59
C GLN A 368 -14.44 9.75 7.40
N ALA A 369 -14.12 8.44 7.41
CA ALA A 369 -14.48 7.50 6.36
C ALA A 369 -16.00 7.36 6.19
N LEU A 370 -16.76 7.43 7.27
CA LEU A 370 -18.23 7.39 7.25
C LEU A 370 -18.86 8.66 6.66
N GLY A 371 -18.17 9.79 6.71
CA GLY A 371 -18.63 11.05 6.16
C GLY A 371 -20.05 11.43 6.62
N GLU A 372 -20.94 11.70 5.66
CA GLU A 372 -22.34 12.05 5.90
C GLU A 372 -23.22 10.86 6.31
N ARG A 373 -22.65 9.66 6.42
CA ARG A 373 -23.35 8.40 6.77
C ARG A 373 -24.56 8.07 5.87
N LYS A 374 -24.55 8.55 4.63
CA LYS A 374 -25.62 8.27 3.66
C LYS A 374 -25.56 6.83 3.18
N GLY A 375 -26.70 6.17 3.16
CA GLY A 375 -26.87 4.85 2.57
C GLY A 375 -26.24 3.70 3.34
N ILE A 376 -25.74 3.90 4.57
CA ILE A 376 -25.20 2.83 5.41
C ILE A 376 -26.32 2.08 6.16
N ALA A 377 -26.07 0.86 6.59
CA ALA A 377 -26.98 0.06 7.41
C ALA A 377 -27.20 0.68 8.80
N ARG A 378 -26.23 1.48 9.28
CA ARG A 378 -26.21 2.21 10.55
C ARG A 378 -26.10 1.32 11.79
N TYR A 379 -26.74 0.16 11.84
CA TYR A 379 -26.81 -0.72 12.99
C TYR A 379 -26.04 -2.03 12.80
N GLY A 380 -25.48 -2.57 13.88
CA GLY A 380 -24.83 -3.87 13.87
C GLY A 380 -24.77 -4.52 15.25
N PHE A 381 -24.69 -5.87 15.27
CA PHE A 381 -24.84 -6.70 16.49
C PHE A 381 -23.97 -7.96 16.47
N VAL A 382 -23.58 -8.51 17.67
CA VAL A 382 -23.30 -9.93 18.07
C VAL A 382 -21.88 -10.41 18.33
N LEU A 383 -21.57 -11.47 19.15
CA LEU A 383 -21.10 -12.87 18.92
C LEU A 383 -20.45 -13.57 20.14
N PRO A 384 -20.52 -14.97 20.23
CA PRO A 384 -19.74 -15.80 21.15
C PRO A 384 -18.35 -16.16 20.60
N MET A 385 -17.42 -16.51 21.50
CA MET A 385 -16.13 -17.11 21.23
C MET A 385 -15.80 -18.10 22.34
N ASP A 386 -15.76 -19.39 22.00
CA ASP A 386 -15.62 -20.52 22.94
C ASP A 386 -16.55 -20.37 24.15
N GLU A 387 -16.03 -20.35 25.39
CA GLU A 387 -16.82 -20.14 26.61
C GLU A 387 -17.13 -18.64 26.84
N ALA A 388 -16.50 -17.72 26.13
CA ALA A 388 -16.77 -16.31 26.25
C ALA A 388 -17.88 -15.85 25.31
N ASN A 389 -18.72 -14.96 25.80
CA ASN A 389 -19.80 -14.38 25.02
C ASN A 389 -19.70 -12.85 25.06
N ALA A 390 -19.50 -12.22 23.92
CA ALA A 390 -19.54 -10.78 23.79
C ALA A 390 -20.74 -10.35 22.94
N THR A 391 -21.60 -9.53 23.50
CA THR A 391 -22.66 -8.85 22.75
C THR A 391 -22.22 -7.42 22.49
N VAL A 392 -22.15 -7.04 21.22
CA VAL A 392 -21.82 -5.68 20.81
C VAL A 392 -22.95 -5.12 19.96
N SER A 393 -23.42 -3.92 20.30
CA SER A 393 -24.41 -3.17 19.54
C SER A 393 -23.85 -1.82 19.17
N ILE A 394 -23.96 -1.44 17.89
CA ILE A 394 -23.45 -0.17 17.36
C ILE A 394 -24.59 0.60 16.71
N ASP A 395 -24.69 1.90 17.03
CA ASP A 395 -25.48 2.89 16.29
C ASP A 395 -24.61 4.05 15.85
N LEU A 396 -24.38 4.16 14.55
CA LEU A 396 -23.58 5.22 13.92
C LEU A 396 -24.41 6.51 13.81
N SER A 397 -24.98 6.97 14.93
CA SER A 397 -25.92 8.10 15.01
C SER A 397 -25.26 9.49 15.03
N GLY A 398 -23.94 9.58 15.08
CA GLY A 398 -23.25 10.84 15.30
C GLY A 398 -23.18 11.30 16.77
N ARG A 399 -23.89 10.61 17.67
CA ARG A 399 -23.95 10.88 19.11
C ARG A 399 -23.24 9.76 19.89
N PRO A 400 -22.10 10.05 20.53
CA PRO A 400 -21.37 9.04 21.28
C PRO A 400 -22.15 8.63 22.55
N TYR A 401 -22.23 7.32 22.78
CA TYR A 401 -22.73 6.75 24.02
C TYR A 401 -22.05 5.40 24.29
N PRO A 402 -20.88 5.39 24.93
CA PRO A 402 -20.19 4.16 25.29
C PRO A 402 -20.82 3.52 26.52
N LEU A 403 -21.08 2.22 26.46
CA LEU A 403 -21.49 1.39 27.60
C LEU A 403 -20.70 0.10 27.56
N PHE A 404 -20.04 -0.24 28.65
CA PHE A 404 -19.29 -1.48 28.80
C PHE A 404 -19.69 -2.21 30.06
N GLU A 405 -20.20 -3.44 29.92
CA GLU A 405 -20.58 -4.35 31.02
C GLU A 405 -19.70 -5.61 30.92
N GLY A 406 -18.83 -5.80 31.87
CA GLY A 406 -17.93 -6.94 31.98
C GLY A 406 -16.82 -6.67 32.97
N ALA A 407 -16.24 -7.73 33.50
CA ALA A 407 -15.11 -7.66 34.42
C ALA A 407 -14.00 -8.61 33.97
N PHE A 408 -12.76 -8.20 34.20
CA PHE A 408 -11.57 -8.98 33.98
C PHE A 408 -10.92 -9.27 35.35
N GLU A 409 -10.47 -10.51 35.54
CA GLU A 409 -9.85 -10.96 36.80
C GLU A 409 -8.32 -10.89 36.71
N THR A 410 -7.77 -11.15 35.52
CA THR A 410 -6.35 -11.10 35.23
C THR A 410 -5.94 -9.67 34.83
N PRO A 411 -4.96 -9.04 35.51
CA PRO A 411 -4.61 -7.64 35.22
C PRO A 411 -3.89 -7.46 33.89
N PHE A 412 -3.24 -8.51 33.37
CA PHE A 412 -2.47 -8.46 32.12
C PHE A 412 -2.70 -9.69 31.26
N ILE A 413 -2.68 -9.50 29.93
CA ILE A 413 -2.58 -10.52 28.90
C ILE A 413 -1.35 -10.13 28.06
N GLY A 414 -0.23 -10.85 28.24
CA GLY A 414 1.04 -10.39 27.68
C GLY A 414 1.44 -9.01 28.23
N ASP A 415 1.60 -8.07 27.34
CA ASP A 415 1.93 -6.66 27.61
C ASP A 415 0.70 -5.74 27.70
N TYR A 416 -0.50 -6.31 27.56
CA TYR A 416 -1.78 -5.58 27.52
C TYR A 416 -2.48 -5.62 28.90
N ARG A 417 -2.85 -4.46 29.40
CA ARG A 417 -3.67 -4.31 30.61
C ARG A 417 -5.14 -4.51 30.28
N THR A 418 -5.77 -5.47 30.92
CA THR A 418 -7.17 -5.85 30.63
C THR A 418 -8.18 -4.76 31.02
N ASP A 419 -7.89 -3.94 32.02
CA ASP A 419 -8.73 -2.81 32.45
C ASP A 419 -8.82 -1.71 31.36
N LEU A 420 -7.84 -1.64 30.45
CA LEU A 420 -7.88 -0.73 29.32
C LEU A 420 -8.88 -1.13 28.24
N THR A 421 -9.38 -2.37 28.23
CA THR A 421 -10.37 -2.82 27.22
C THR A 421 -11.60 -1.91 27.21
N ALA A 422 -12.20 -1.65 28.36
CA ALA A 422 -13.35 -0.76 28.46
C ALA A 422 -13.00 0.69 28.04
N HIS A 423 -11.79 1.12 28.35
CA HIS A 423 -11.29 2.44 28.02
C HIS A 423 -11.09 2.60 26.48
N VAL A 424 -10.51 1.61 25.83
CA VAL A 424 -10.38 1.56 24.35
C VAL A 424 -11.71 1.79 23.66
N PHE A 425 -12.75 1.03 24.05
CA PHE A 425 -14.05 1.12 23.39
C PHE A 425 -14.80 2.41 23.75
N ARG A 426 -14.54 3.00 24.91
CA ARG A 426 -15.04 4.33 25.25
C ARG A 426 -14.42 5.39 24.33
N SER A 427 -13.09 5.45 24.26
CA SER A 427 -12.35 6.43 23.46
C SER A 427 -12.68 6.28 21.97
N LEU A 428 -12.79 5.04 21.49
CA LEU A 428 -13.17 4.72 20.11
C LEU A 428 -14.60 5.20 19.80
N ALA A 429 -15.58 4.90 20.67
CA ALA A 429 -16.98 5.30 20.49
C ALA A 429 -17.16 6.82 20.48
N GLU A 430 -16.47 7.51 21.40
CA GLU A 430 -16.49 8.97 21.50
C GLU A 430 -15.88 9.61 20.25
N ALA A 431 -14.71 9.16 19.83
CA ALA A 431 -14.01 9.66 18.66
C ALA A 431 -14.76 9.39 17.35
N MET A 432 -15.37 8.21 17.21
CA MET A 432 -16.16 7.82 16.05
C MET A 432 -17.53 8.54 16.01
N GLY A 433 -18.02 9.02 17.14
CA GLY A 433 -19.36 9.60 17.27
C GLY A 433 -20.45 8.54 17.13
N ALA A 434 -20.35 7.45 17.89
CA ALA A 434 -21.27 6.32 17.83
C ALA A 434 -21.73 5.90 19.25
N ALA A 435 -22.97 5.39 19.36
CA ALA A 435 -23.33 4.60 20.53
C ALA A 435 -22.77 3.18 20.35
N VAL A 436 -22.02 2.72 21.36
CA VAL A 436 -21.41 1.40 21.39
C VAL A 436 -21.72 0.76 22.74
N HIS A 437 -22.55 -0.27 22.73
CA HIS A 437 -22.89 -1.02 23.93
C HIS A 437 -22.24 -2.39 23.85
N ILE A 438 -21.46 -2.72 24.88
CA ILE A 438 -20.72 -3.98 24.97
C ILE A 438 -21.11 -4.67 26.28
N LYS A 439 -21.41 -5.96 26.18
CA LYS A 439 -21.54 -6.83 27.32
C LYS A 439 -20.72 -8.09 27.07
N VAL A 440 -19.86 -8.46 28.04
CA VAL A 440 -19.00 -9.64 27.92
C VAL A 440 -19.07 -10.48 29.18
N THR A 441 -19.13 -11.81 28.98
CA THR A 441 -19.07 -12.84 30.00
C THR A 441 -18.15 -13.96 29.54
N GLY A 442 -17.54 -14.69 30.46
CA GLY A 442 -16.62 -15.80 30.17
C GLY A 442 -15.73 -16.07 31.36
N GLN A 443 -14.87 -17.09 31.24
CA GLN A 443 -13.94 -17.47 32.31
C GLN A 443 -12.52 -16.97 31.99
N ASP A 444 -12.06 -17.12 30.76
CA ASP A 444 -10.75 -16.71 30.33
C ASP A 444 -10.74 -15.24 29.85
N ASP A 445 -9.91 -14.42 30.45
CA ASP A 445 -9.83 -12.99 30.12
C ASP A 445 -9.25 -12.72 28.74
N HIS A 446 -8.37 -13.61 28.22
CA HIS A 446 -7.91 -13.56 26.84
C HIS A 446 -9.10 -13.75 25.88
N HIS A 447 -9.88 -14.81 26.09
CA HIS A 447 -11.07 -15.08 25.27
C HIS A 447 -12.12 -13.98 25.39
N LYS A 448 -12.36 -13.44 26.60
CA LYS A 448 -13.27 -12.30 26.79
C LYS A 448 -12.81 -11.08 26.01
N THR A 449 -11.52 -10.74 26.09
CA THR A 449 -10.97 -9.58 25.38
C THR A 449 -11.08 -9.79 23.87
N GLU A 450 -10.60 -10.90 23.36
CA GLU A 450 -10.62 -11.19 21.93
C GLU A 450 -12.04 -11.26 21.37
N ALA A 451 -13.00 -11.85 22.13
CA ALA A 451 -14.41 -11.89 21.76
C ALA A 451 -15.00 -10.49 21.57
N VAL A 452 -14.66 -9.53 22.45
CA VAL A 452 -15.14 -8.15 22.35
C VAL A 452 -14.60 -7.48 21.06
N TYR A 453 -13.32 -7.61 20.75
CA TYR A 453 -12.72 -7.00 19.55
C TYR A 453 -13.26 -7.61 18.26
N LYS A 454 -13.40 -8.93 18.20
CA LYS A 454 -14.03 -9.63 17.07
C LYS A 454 -15.50 -9.25 16.89
N ALA A 455 -16.26 -9.24 17.98
CA ALA A 455 -17.68 -8.87 17.94
C ALA A 455 -17.87 -7.42 17.51
N PHE A 456 -17.01 -6.49 17.99
CA PHE A 456 -17.01 -5.11 17.53
C PHE A 456 -16.74 -5.01 16.03
N GLY A 457 -15.70 -5.68 15.52
CA GLY A 457 -15.39 -5.72 14.09
C GLY A 457 -16.60 -6.21 13.26
N ARG A 458 -17.24 -7.30 13.69
CA ARG A 458 -18.42 -7.87 13.00
C ARG A 458 -19.64 -6.96 13.06
N ALA A 459 -19.90 -6.33 14.20
CA ALA A 459 -20.98 -5.35 14.35
C ALA A 459 -20.72 -4.12 13.49
N LEU A 460 -19.48 -3.63 13.48
CA LEU A 460 -19.07 -2.51 12.63
C LEU A 460 -19.25 -2.84 11.15
N ARG A 461 -18.83 -4.04 10.69
CA ARG A 461 -19.04 -4.50 9.32
C ARG A 461 -20.51 -4.44 8.87
N GLN A 462 -21.43 -4.81 9.78
CA GLN A 462 -22.86 -4.71 9.48
C GLN A 462 -23.28 -3.24 9.38
N ALA A 463 -22.87 -2.41 10.34
CA ALA A 463 -23.28 -1.01 10.44
C ALA A 463 -22.77 -0.14 9.28
N ILE A 464 -21.58 -0.42 8.77
CA ILE A 464 -20.97 0.33 7.66
C ILE A 464 -21.38 -0.16 6.27
N ARG A 465 -22.14 -1.27 6.19
CA ARG A 465 -22.60 -1.80 4.90
C ARG A 465 -23.46 -0.78 4.19
N VAL A 466 -23.23 -0.58 2.91
CA VAL A 466 -24.01 0.34 2.11
C VAL A 466 -25.28 -0.34 1.60
N GLU A 467 -26.45 0.20 1.91
CA GLU A 467 -27.78 -0.35 1.57
C GLU A 467 -28.62 0.58 0.69
N GLY A 468 -28.19 1.83 0.51
CA GLY A 468 -28.94 2.81 -0.28
C GLY A 468 -28.19 4.13 -0.46
N ASP A 469 -28.91 5.18 -0.82
CA ASP A 469 -28.37 6.52 -1.03
C ASP A 469 -28.98 7.57 -0.05
N ALA A 470 -29.96 7.15 0.76
CA ALA A 470 -30.62 8.03 1.74
C ALA A 470 -29.90 8.03 3.09
N VAL A 471 -30.05 9.11 3.86
CA VAL A 471 -29.64 9.12 5.27
C VAL A 471 -30.58 8.16 6.04
N PRO A 472 -30.07 7.16 6.77
CA PRO A 472 -30.89 6.20 7.51
C PRO A 472 -31.45 6.80 8.81
N SER A 473 -32.24 7.86 8.68
CA SER A 473 -32.84 8.61 9.77
C SER A 473 -34.19 9.22 9.34
N THR A 474 -35.21 9.03 10.13
CA THR A 474 -36.53 9.68 9.93
C THR A 474 -36.47 11.19 10.07
N LYS A 475 -35.40 11.73 10.66
CA LYS A 475 -35.16 13.18 10.79
C LYS A 475 -34.41 13.77 9.60
N GLY A 476 -33.96 12.93 8.63
CA GLY A 476 -33.17 13.34 7.46
C GLY A 476 -31.72 13.76 7.76
N VAL A 477 -31.29 13.70 9.01
CA VAL A 477 -29.92 13.99 9.51
C VAL A 477 -29.51 12.95 10.56
N LEU A 478 -28.20 12.75 10.70
CA LEU A 478 -27.57 11.93 11.75
C LEU A 478 -26.61 12.79 12.57
#